data_f673c903506f9e248d024418f3d404eb
#
_entry.id   f673c903506f9e248d024418f3d404eb
#
_cell.length_a   1.000
_cell.length_b   1.000
_cell.length_c   1.000
_cell.angle_alpha   90.00
_cell.angle_beta   90.00
_cell.angle_gamma   90.00
#
_symmetry.space_group_name_H-M   'P 1'
#
loop_
_entity.id
_entity.type
_entity.pdbx_description
1 polymer ?
#
loop_
_entity_poly.entity_id
_entity_poly.type
_entity_poly.pdbx_seq_one_letter_code
_entity_poly.pdbx_strand_id
1 'polypeptide(L)'
;METISNGNGGVRNRHVAVFAFPFASHPQLLLTLVQRLAAATPTVVFSFFSTERTNRGLFSERGCDNILRYDVSDGLPEGYVLPGKLHEDINYFLAVAEKEFKRGVQVAEKDVGMKINCLVVDAFLWFSADLAEELKVPWVALWTAGACSLSAHIYTDLIREQYAELKGLAGLNDEIVDLIPGFTSIRLGDLPSGVILGDLDSPFATMPHRMGRTLTKATAVLINSFQELDPGLTKNLSSMCNNFLNIGPFNLVSSPSKQDEFSCITWLDNQKPGSVAYISFGTKFSPPPHELVALAEALEATKTPFLWSINKDSERHFPLGFLETTTANGLGKIVPWAPQVQVLEHVAIGVFVTHSGWNSVLESIGAGVPMICRPFIGDQPINTWMVERVWGIGVRIEGGNFTKLGTCHALEQVLSADASSKGRKERIGALKDHAHKAVGPNGSSIQNFNTLVGVVTGATL
;
A
#
# COMPACT_ATOMS: atom_id res chain seq x y z
N MET A 1 30.97 -32.06 13.22
CA MET A 1 29.81 -31.25 13.63
C MET A 1 30.36 -30.04 14.37
N GLU A 2 30.76 -29.02 13.63
CA GLU A 2 31.22 -27.77 14.24
C GLU A 2 30.01 -26.81 14.28
N THR A 3 29.57 -26.51 15.49
CA THR A 3 28.61 -25.44 15.77
C THR A 3 29.31 -24.12 15.51
N ILE A 4 28.91 -23.44 14.47
CA ILE A 4 29.34 -22.05 14.19
C ILE A 4 28.72 -21.16 15.27
N SER A 5 29.48 -20.92 16.33
CA SER A 5 29.21 -19.95 17.36
C SER A 5 29.77 -18.61 16.91
N ASN A 6 28.92 -17.73 16.40
CA ASN A 6 29.24 -16.29 16.30
C ASN A 6 28.53 -15.52 17.40
N GLY A 7 29.29 -14.67 18.07
CA GLY A 7 29.02 -14.02 19.34
C GLY A 7 27.61 -13.40 19.50
N ASN A 8 27.06 -13.59 20.68
CA ASN A 8 25.83 -13.00 21.25
C ASN A 8 24.47 -13.44 20.64
N GLY A 9 24.37 -14.54 19.91
CA GLY A 9 23.11 -15.06 19.41
C GLY A 9 22.69 -16.33 20.14
N GLY A 10 21.49 -16.37 20.72
CA GLY A 10 20.87 -17.62 21.17
C GLY A 10 20.82 -18.65 20.03
N VAL A 11 20.72 -19.94 20.37
CA VAL A 11 20.65 -21.03 19.37
C VAL A 11 19.49 -20.75 18.43
N ARG A 12 19.80 -20.63 17.11
CA ARG A 12 18.78 -20.50 16.07
C ARG A 12 17.90 -21.75 16.06
N ASN A 13 16.59 -21.58 16.16
CA ASN A 13 15.67 -22.70 16.39
C ASN A 13 14.54 -22.80 15.36
N ARG A 14 14.36 -21.79 14.50
CA ARG A 14 13.34 -21.77 13.48
C ARG A 14 13.81 -21.06 12.22
N HIS A 15 13.25 -21.48 11.08
CA HIS A 15 13.58 -20.95 9.77
C HIS A 15 12.29 -20.59 9.00
N VAL A 16 12.13 -19.34 8.64
CA VAL A 16 10.97 -18.80 7.94
C VAL A 16 11.36 -18.42 6.52
N ALA A 17 10.62 -18.89 5.53
CA ALA A 17 10.77 -18.39 4.17
C ALA A 17 9.81 -17.21 3.94
N VAL A 18 10.32 -16.16 3.32
CA VAL A 18 9.60 -14.92 3.05
C VAL A 18 9.57 -14.68 1.54
N PHE A 19 8.39 -14.72 0.93
CA PHE A 19 8.24 -14.56 -0.52
C PHE A 19 7.65 -13.19 -0.86
N ALA A 20 8.47 -12.34 -1.49
CA ALA A 20 8.08 -10.98 -1.86
C ALA A 20 7.71 -10.88 -3.34
N PHE A 21 6.51 -10.34 -3.62
CA PHE A 21 6.13 -9.93 -4.97
C PHE A 21 6.99 -8.72 -5.38
N PRO A 22 7.76 -8.78 -6.49
CA PRO A 22 8.87 -7.85 -6.73
C PRO A 22 8.46 -6.51 -7.36
N PHE A 23 7.18 -6.14 -7.32
CA PHE A 23 6.67 -4.95 -8.01
C PHE A 23 6.08 -3.92 -7.05
N ALA A 24 6.10 -2.66 -7.48
CA ALA A 24 5.57 -1.51 -6.74
C ALA A 24 6.12 -1.41 -5.30
N SER A 25 5.26 -1.13 -4.31
CA SER A 25 5.63 -1.02 -2.89
C SER A 25 5.56 -2.34 -2.12
N HIS A 26 5.14 -3.42 -2.77
CA HIS A 26 4.94 -4.72 -2.14
C HIS A 26 6.16 -5.25 -1.38
N PRO A 27 7.37 -5.33 -2.01
CA PRO A 27 8.51 -5.93 -1.35
C PRO A 27 9.02 -5.08 -0.18
N GLN A 28 8.90 -3.75 -0.26
CA GLN A 28 9.26 -2.86 0.85
C GLN A 28 8.33 -3.05 2.05
N LEU A 29 7.03 -3.20 1.80
CA LEU A 29 6.05 -3.41 2.86
C LEU A 29 6.28 -4.74 3.59
N LEU A 30 6.54 -5.80 2.81
CA LEU A 30 6.84 -7.11 3.37
C LEU A 30 8.19 -7.12 4.13
N LEU A 31 9.22 -6.43 3.63
CA LEU A 31 10.50 -6.29 4.33
C LEU A 31 10.30 -5.55 5.67
N THR A 32 9.49 -4.49 5.69
CA THR A 32 9.15 -3.77 6.93
C THR A 32 8.52 -4.70 7.97
N LEU A 33 7.59 -5.56 7.57
CA LEU A 33 7.01 -6.57 8.45
C LEU A 33 8.09 -7.54 8.96
N VAL A 34 8.93 -8.05 8.07
CA VAL A 34 9.96 -9.04 8.41
C VAL A 34 11.02 -8.45 9.33
N GLN A 35 11.40 -7.19 9.15
CA GLN A 35 12.31 -6.49 10.07
C GLN A 35 11.72 -6.39 11.49
N ARG A 36 10.43 -6.10 11.61
CA ARG A 36 9.73 -6.11 12.92
C ARG A 36 9.70 -7.49 13.54
N LEU A 37 9.40 -8.53 12.75
CA LEU A 37 9.45 -9.93 13.21
C LEU A 37 10.87 -10.33 13.64
N ALA A 38 11.88 -10.02 12.84
CA ALA A 38 13.28 -10.32 13.11
C ALA A 38 13.78 -9.67 14.40
N ALA A 39 13.37 -8.43 14.66
CA ALA A 39 13.67 -7.73 15.91
C ALA A 39 12.97 -8.36 17.13
N ALA A 40 11.72 -8.81 16.96
CA ALA A 40 10.95 -9.47 18.02
C ALA A 40 11.38 -10.93 18.27
N THR A 41 12.03 -11.57 17.29
CA THR A 41 12.38 -13.00 17.34
C THR A 41 13.84 -13.25 16.91
N PRO A 42 14.84 -12.86 17.74
CA PRO A 42 16.26 -12.92 17.34
C PRO A 42 16.79 -14.34 17.06
N THR A 43 16.12 -15.39 17.54
CA THR A 43 16.47 -16.79 17.31
C THR A 43 15.86 -17.37 16.02
N VAL A 44 14.98 -16.65 15.33
CA VAL A 44 14.37 -17.05 14.07
C VAL A 44 15.21 -16.53 12.91
N VAL A 45 15.49 -17.38 11.93
CA VAL A 45 16.11 -16.99 10.64
C VAL A 45 15.03 -16.74 9.61
N PHE A 46 15.11 -15.63 8.91
CA PHE A 46 14.23 -15.25 7.82
C PHE A 46 15.00 -15.31 6.49
N SER A 47 14.63 -16.21 5.59
CA SER A 47 15.15 -16.23 4.22
C SER A 47 14.20 -15.44 3.32
N PHE A 48 14.65 -14.25 2.88
CA PHE A 48 13.88 -13.31 2.08
C PHE A 48 14.17 -13.51 0.60
N PHE A 49 13.14 -13.88 -0.16
CA PHE A 49 13.23 -14.16 -1.59
C PHE A 49 12.53 -13.06 -2.40
N SER A 50 13.26 -12.49 -3.33
CA SER A 50 12.73 -11.61 -4.38
C SER A 50 13.69 -11.61 -5.59
N THR A 51 13.37 -10.86 -6.64
CA THR A 51 14.29 -10.76 -7.78
C THR A 51 15.58 -10.03 -7.39
N GLU A 52 16.70 -10.32 -8.07
CA GLU A 52 18.00 -9.66 -7.82
C GLU A 52 17.87 -8.14 -7.83
N ARG A 53 17.17 -7.61 -8.84
CA ARG A 53 16.95 -6.16 -8.98
C ARG A 53 16.23 -5.56 -7.75
N THR A 54 15.20 -6.22 -7.28
CA THR A 54 14.42 -5.79 -6.11
C THR A 54 15.25 -5.86 -4.85
N ASN A 55 15.92 -6.99 -4.62
CA ASN A 55 16.76 -7.20 -3.45
C ASN A 55 17.92 -6.20 -3.38
N ARG A 56 18.55 -5.85 -4.51
CA ARG A 56 19.61 -4.84 -4.57
C ARG A 56 19.11 -3.47 -4.09
N GLY A 57 17.88 -3.10 -4.43
CA GLY A 57 17.29 -1.85 -3.98
C GLY A 57 16.88 -1.85 -2.50
N LEU A 58 16.38 -2.98 -2.00
CA LEU A 58 15.87 -3.10 -0.62
C LEU A 58 16.98 -3.22 0.43
N PHE A 59 18.06 -3.94 0.13
CA PHE A 59 19.15 -4.24 1.05
C PHE A 59 20.40 -3.39 0.80
N SER A 60 20.22 -2.12 0.47
CA SER A 60 21.32 -1.15 0.27
C SER A 60 22.00 -0.77 1.58
N GLU A 61 21.31 -0.89 2.72
CA GLU A 61 21.84 -0.62 4.05
C GLU A 61 21.95 -1.91 4.88
N ARG A 62 22.76 -1.89 5.95
CA ARG A 62 22.96 -3.02 6.84
C ARG A 62 21.64 -3.38 7.51
N GLY A 63 21.11 -4.56 7.19
CA GLY A 63 19.86 -5.10 7.75
C GLY A 63 20.05 -5.86 9.06
N CYS A 64 19.00 -6.54 9.53
CA CYS A 64 19.05 -7.45 10.67
C CYS A 64 19.88 -8.70 10.33
N ASP A 65 20.77 -9.14 11.22
CA ASP A 65 21.68 -10.28 11.00
C ASP A 65 20.95 -11.64 10.81
N ASN A 66 19.66 -11.70 11.18
CA ASN A 66 18.82 -12.87 11.03
C ASN A 66 17.90 -12.83 9.81
N ILE A 67 18.08 -11.85 8.89
CA ILE A 67 17.42 -11.80 7.58
C ILE A 67 18.46 -12.10 6.51
N LEU A 68 18.28 -13.22 5.81
CA LEU A 68 19.15 -13.66 4.72
C LEU A 68 18.47 -13.41 3.38
N ARG A 69 19.21 -12.87 2.41
CA ARG A 69 18.70 -12.53 1.08
C ARG A 69 18.94 -13.66 0.09
N TYR A 70 17.92 -14.01 -0.68
CA TYR A 70 17.99 -14.96 -1.78
C TYR A 70 17.37 -14.36 -3.04
N ASP A 71 18.08 -14.46 -4.14
CA ASP A 71 17.64 -13.96 -5.44
C ASP A 71 16.94 -15.09 -6.22
N VAL A 72 15.75 -14.77 -6.75
CA VAL A 72 14.99 -15.63 -7.65
C VAL A 72 14.94 -15.02 -9.05
N SER A 73 14.75 -15.85 -10.09
CA SER A 73 14.62 -15.37 -11.45
C SER A 73 13.37 -14.49 -11.61
N ASP A 74 13.51 -13.42 -12.38
CA ASP A 74 12.38 -12.55 -12.79
C ASP A 74 11.69 -13.08 -14.07
N GLY A 75 12.22 -14.13 -14.70
CA GLY A 75 11.70 -14.72 -15.92
C GLY A 75 11.92 -13.90 -17.19
N LEU A 76 12.56 -12.73 -17.09
CA LEU A 76 12.79 -11.87 -18.23
C LEU A 76 13.75 -12.52 -19.25
N PRO A 77 13.46 -12.44 -20.56
CA PRO A 77 14.39 -12.89 -21.58
C PRO A 77 15.71 -12.12 -21.55
N GLU A 78 16.78 -12.76 -21.99
CA GLU A 78 18.08 -12.08 -22.14
C GLU A 78 17.96 -10.88 -23.08
N GLY A 79 18.47 -9.73 -22.64
CA GLY A 79 18.40 -8.47 -23.39
C GLY A 79 17.06 -7.73 -23.32
N TYR A 80 16.13 -8.19 -22.49
CA TYR A 80 14.86 -7.48 -22.32
C TYR A 80 15.06 -6.06 -21.75
N VAL A 81 14.46 -5.06 -22.41
CA VAL A 81 14.59 -3.64 -22.05
C VAL A 81 13.34 -3.18 -21.32
N LEU A 82 13.50 -2.73 -20.07
CA LEU A 82 12.44 -2.12 -19.28
C LEU A 82 12.35 -0.60 -19.52
N PRO A 83 11.13 -0.03 -19.47
CA PRO A 83 9.84 -0.72 -19.34
C PRO A 83 9.41 -1.37 -20.66
N GLY A 84 8.96 -2.63 -20.59
CA GLY A 84 8.31 -3.32 -21.71
C GLY A 84 6.86 -2.88 -21.89
N LYS A 85 6.05 -3.73 -22.51
CA LYS A 85 4.60 -3.54 -22.55
C LYS A 85 4.01 -3.60 -21.16
N LEU A 86 2.88 -2.92 -20.96
CA LEU A 86 2.18 -2.87 -19.69
C LEU A 86 1.96 -4.30 -19.14
N HIS A 87 2.41 -4.54 -17.91
CA HIS A 87 2.30 -5.83 -17.19
C HIS A 87 3.07 -7.02 -17.80
N GLU A 88 3.87 -6.82 -18.82
CA GLU A 88 4.60 -7.92 -19.45
C GLU A 88 5.66 -8.52 -18.50
N ASP A 89 6.35 -7.67 -17.75
CA ASP A 89 7.31 -8.06 -16.72
C ASP A 89 6.66 -8.90 -15.59
N ILE A 90 5.43 -8.59 -15.21
CA ILE A 90 4.66 -9.37 -14.24
C ILE A 90 4.34 -10.76 -14.79
N ASN A 91 3.94 -10.86 -16.06
CA ASN A 91 3.65 -12.13 -16.70
C ASN A 91 4.89 -13.03 -16.78
N TYR A 92 6.05 -12.47 -17.15
CA TYR A 92 7.31 -13.23 -17.15
C TYR A 92 7.67 -13.75 -15.77
N PHE A 93 7.56 -12.89 -14.75
CA PHE A 93 7.82 -13.29 -13.37
C PHE A 93 6.87 -14.42 -12.92
N LEU A 94 5.56 -14.27 -13.12
CA LEU A 94 4.57 -15.25 -12.71
C LEU A 94 4.75 -16.62 -13.40
N ALA A 95 5.24 -16.62 -14.64
CA ALA A 95 5.49 -17.85 -15.39
C ALA A 95 6.59 -18.75 -14.76
N VAL A 96 7.51 -18.16 -13.99
CA VAL A 96 8.62 -18.88 -13.35
C VAL A 96 8.56 -18.91 -11.83
N ALA A 97 7.81 -18.00 -11.22
CA ALA A 97 7.85 -17.71 -9.79
C ALA A 97 7.68 -18.97 -8.90
N GLU A 98 6.67 -19.79 -9.13
CA GLU A 98 6.42 -20.98 -8.31
C GLU A 98 7.63 -21.92 -8.29
N LYS A 99 8.19 -22.22 -9.47
CA LYS A 99 9.37 -23.08 -9.60
C LYS A 99 10.60 -22.48 -8.93
N GLU A 100 10.83 -21.18 -9.14
CA GLU A 100 11.99 -20.49 -8.60
C GLU A 100 11.93 -20.34 -7.08
N PHE A 101 10.76 -20.10 -6.50
CA PHE A 101 10.60 -20.09 -5.04
C PHE A 101 10.80 -21.48 -4.43
N LYS A 102 10.26 -22.54 -5.03
CA LYS A 102 10.51 -23.93 -4.60
C LYS A 102 12.01 -24.27 -4.60
N ARG A 103 12.72 -23.88 -5.67
CA ARG A 103 14.18 -24.05 -5.76
C ARG A 103 14.92 -23.22 -4.70
N GLY A 104 14.51 -21.96 -4.52
CA GLY A 104 15.08 -21.06 -3.51
C GLY A 104 14.97 -21.62 -2.09
N VAL A 105 13.83 -22.19 -1.73
CA VAL A 105 13.61 -22.87 -0.45
C VAL A 105 14.66 -24.00 -0.24
N GLN A 106 14.88 -24.84 -1.23
CA GLN A 106 15.87 -25.93 -1.13
C GLN A 106 17.30 -25.41 -0.91
N VAL A 107 17.66 -24.29 -1.57
CA VAL A 107 18.95 -23.63 -1.38
C VAL A 107 19.06 -23.07 0.04
N ALA A 108 18.07 -22.32 0.49
CA ALA A 108 18.07 -21.72 1.82
C ALA A 108 18.10 -22.75 2.95
N GLU A 109 17.36 -23.86 2.82
CA GLU A 109 17.41 -24.96 3.80
C GLU A 109 18.81 -25.57 3.91
N LYS A 110 19.51 -25.72 2.78
CA LYS A 110 20.87 -26.23 2.77
C LYS A 110 21.85 -25.23 3.38
N ASP A 111 21.75 -23.96 3.04
CA ASP A 111 22.65 -22.90 3.52
C ASP A 111 22.50 -22.64 5.01
N VAL A 112 21.25 -22.64 5.50
CA VAL A 112 20.93 -22.42 6.93
C VAL A 112 21.09 -23.70 7.75
N GLY A 113 21.05 -24.87 7.12
CA GLY A 113 21.09 -26.17 7.79
C GLY A 113 19.81 -26.52 8.56
N MET A 114 18.70 -25.83 8.28
CA MET A 114 17.39 -26.03 8.91
C MET A 114 16.28 -26.08 7.88
N LYS A 115 15.26 -26.91 8.15
CA LYS A 115 14.03 -26.95 7.35
C LYS A 115 13.19 -25.70 7.57
N ILE A 116 12.46 -25.27 6.53
CA ILE A 116 11.46 -24.21 6.65
C ILE A 116 10.34 -24.68 7.58
N ASN A 117 9.93 -23.81 8.50
CA ASN A 117 8.89 -24.08 9.48
C ASN A 117 7.65 -23.17 9.32
N CYS A 118 7.74 -22.13 8.50
CA CYS A 118 6.64 -21.18 8.22
C CYS A 118 6.92 -20.46 6.91
N LEU A 119 5.86 -20.15 6.16
CA LEU A 119 5.90 -19.24 5.01
C LEU A 119 5.23 -17.92 5.37
N VAL A 120 5.92 -16.79 5.15
CA VAL A 120 5.37 -15.43 5.23
C VAL A 120 5.44 -14.83 3.83
N VAL A 121 4.30 -14.53 3.21
CA VAL A 121 4.24 -14.35 1.77
C VAL A 121 3.39 -13.13 1.42
N ASP A 122 3.78 -12.42 0.36
CA ASP A 122 2.88 -11.48 -0.29
C ASP A 122 1.66 -12.22 -0.85
N ALA A 123 0.46 -11.74 -0.55
CA ALA A 123 -0.79 -12.42 -0.92
C ALA A 123 -0.96 -12.61 -2.44
N PHE A 124 -0.29 -11.80 -3.27
CA PHE A 124 -0.31 -11.95 -4.73
C PHE A 124 0.38 -13.23 -5.22
N LEU A 125 1.16 -13.88 -4.36
CA LEU A 125 1.79 -15.16 -4.64
C LEU A 125 0.92 -16.32 -4.13
N TRP A 126 -0.34 -16.40 -4.59
CA TRP A 126 -1.37 -17.36 -4.15
C TRP A 126 -0.93 -18.82 -4.22
N PHE A 127 -0.06 -19.19 -5.17
CA PHE A 127 0.47 -20.53 -5.35
C PHE A 127 1.31 -21.02 -4.15
N SER A 128 1.74 -20.11 -3.29
CA SER A 128 2.47 -20.46 -2.06
C SER A 128 1.61 -21.22 -1.05
N ALA A 129 0.28 -21.23 -1.20
CA ALA A 129 -0.62 -22.08 -0.43
C ALA A 129 -0.33 -23.57 -0.67
N ASP A 130 -0.17 -23.96 -1.94
CA ASP A 130 0.12 -25.36 -2.31
C ASP A 130 1.51 -25.77 -1.79
N LEU A 131 2.50 -24.87 -1.86
CA LEU A 131 3.82 -25.13 -1.30
C LEU A 131 3.78 -25.26 0.25
N ALA A 132 3.00 -24.46 0.94
CA ALA A 132 2.84 -24.56 2.39
C ALA A 132 2.21 -25.92 2.79
N GLU A 133 1.22 -26.38 2.02
CA GLU A 133 0.60 -27.71 2.20
C GLU A 133 1.61 -28.83 1.94
N GLU A 134 2.40 -28.74 0.86
CA GLU A 134 3.47 -29.71 0.54
C GLU A 134 4.50 -29.80 1.67
N LEU A 135 4.93 -28.67 2.20
CA LEU A 135 5.90 -28.58 3.31
C LEU A 135 5.27 -28.86 4.69
N LYS A 136 3.95 -28.88 4.80
CA LYS A 136 3.17 -29.02 6.05
C LYS A 136 3.52 -27.94 7.08
N VAL A 137 3.61 -26.69 6.62
CA VAL A 137 3.96 -25.53 7.46
C VAL A 137 2.86 -24.47 7.45
N PRO A 138 2.76 -23.63 8.48
CA PRO A 138 1.88 -22.48 8.46
C PRO A 138 2.11 -21.58 7.25
N TRP A 139 1.03 -21.14 6.62
CA TRP A 139 1.01 -20.14 5.55
C TRP A 139 0.44 -18.84 6.06
N VAL A 140 1.25 -17.79 6.07
CA VAL A 140 0.90 -16.44 6.51
C VAL A 140 0.96 -15.52 5.30
N ALA A 141 -0.16 -14.93 4.92
CA ALA A 141 -0.27 -14.08 3.74
C ALA A 141 -0.45 -12.61 4.12
N LEU A 142 0.40 -11.70 3.60
CA LEU A 142 0.28 -10.27 3.76
C LEU A 142 -0.50 -9.67 2.58
N TRP A 143 -1.69 -9.15 2.83
CA TRP A 143 -2.42 -8.30 1.91
C TRP A 143 -1.93 -6.85 2.02
N THR A 144 -1.55 -6.25 0.90
CA THR A 144 -0.84 -4.96 0.86
C THR A 144 -1.74 -3.74 0.62
N ALA A 145 -3.05 -3.94 0.45
CA ALA A 145 -4.04 -2.89 0.26
C ALA A 145 -5.09 -2.88 1.40
N GLY A 146 -6.19 -2.14 1.25
CA GLY A 146 -7.22 -1.99 2.29
C GLY A 146 -8.13 -3.21 2.46
N ALA A 147 -8.83 -3.30 3.61
CA ALA A 147 -9.78 -4.36 3.91
C ALA A 147 -10.97 -4.38 2.92
N CYS A 148 -11.42 -3.19 2.48
CA CYS A 148 -12.48 -3.06 1.47
C CYS A 148 -12.07 -3.67 0.12
N SER A 149 -10.83 -3.45 -0.33
CA SER A 149 -10.30 -4.05 -1.55
C SER A 149 -10.15 -5.58 -1.41
N LEU A 150 -9.67 -6.07 -0.26
CA LEU A 150 -9.61 -7.51 0.01
C LEU A 150 -11.00 -8.16 -0.05
N SER A 151 -12.00 -7.55 0.59
CA SER A 151 -13.38 -8.03 0.53
C SER A 151 -13.89 -8.10 -0.91
N ALA A 152 -13.68 -7.07 -1.73
CA ALA A 152 -14.08 -7.07 -3.13
C ALA A 152 -13.44 -8.25 -3.91
N HIS A 153 -12.17 -8.58 -3.64
CA HIS A 153 -11.51 -9.71 -4.30
C HIS A 153 -11.97 -11.07 -3.81
N ILE A 154 -12.28 -11.22 -2.52
CA ILE A 154 -12.84 -12.47 -1.97
C ILE A 154 -14.25 -12.73 -2.54
N TYR A 155 -15.04 -11.70 -2.70
CA TYR A 155 -16.40 -11.78 -3.23
C TYR A 155 -16.49 -11.67 -4.77
N THR A 156 -15.36 -11.71 -5.49
CA THR A 156 -15.32 -11.51 -6.96
C THR A 156 -16.27 -12.44 -7.71
N ASP A 157 -16.34 -13.73 -7.36
CA ASP A 157 -17.21 -14.68 -8.04
C ASP A 157 -18.69 -14.33 -7.83
N LEU A 158 -19.07 -13.98 -6.60
CA LEU A 158 -20.42 -13.58 -6.26
C LEU A 158 -20.82 -12.29 -6.99
N ILE A 159 -19.93 -11.30 -7.04
CA ILE A 159 -20.15 -10.04 -7.78
C ILE A 159 -20.36 -10.33 -9.26
N ARG A 160 -19.49 -11.15 -9.86
CA ARG A 160 -19.58 -11.49 -11.29
C ARG A 160 -20.86 -12.24 -11.64
N GLU A 161 -21.31 -13.14 -10.76
CA GLU A 161 -22.57 -13.88 -10.93
C GLU A 161 -23.77 -12.93 -10.83
N GLN A 162 -23.84 -12.11 -9.78
CA GLN A 162 -24.97 -11.21 -9.53
C GLN A 162 -25.17 -10.16 -10.64
N TYR A 163 -24.08 -9.65 -11.21
CA TYR A 163 -24.13 -8.58 -12.21
C TYR A 163 -23.81 -9.07 -13.62
N ALA A 164 -23.87 -10.39 -13.89
CA ALA A 164 -23.55 -10.99 -15.19
C ALA A 164 -24.41 -10.43 -16.32
N GLU A 165 -25.71 -10.26 -16.09
CA GLU A 165 -26.69 -9.80 -17.09
C GLU A 165 -26.54 -8.31 -17.44
N LEU A 166 -25.91 -7.52 -16.56
CA LEU A 166 -25.69 -6.09 -16.74
C LEU A 166 -24.42 -5.79 -17.55
N LYS A 167 -23.62 -6.80 -17.84
CA LYS A 167 -22.33 -6.63 -18.52
C LYS A 167 -22.51 -6.03 -19.92
N GLY A 168 -21.89 -4.87 -20.14
CA GLY A 168 -21.98 -4.14 -21.42
C GLY A 168 -23.15 -3.15 -21.54
N LEU A 169 -24.00 -3.03 -20.51
CA LEU A 169 -25.06 -2.02 -20.49
C LEU A 169 -24.51 -0.63 -20.13
N ALA A 170 -25.12 0.40 -20.67
CA ALA A 170 -24.85 1.77 -20.27
C ALA A 170 -25.29 1.98 -18.79
N GLY A 171 -24.45 2.68 -17.99
CA GLY A 171 -24.76 2.94 -16.59
C GLY A 171 -24.27 1.86 -15.60
N LEU A 172 -23.65 0.79 -16.08
CA LEU A 172 -23.12 -0.28 -15.20
C LEU A 172 -22.20 0.26 -14.08
N ASN A 173 -21.43 1.29 -14.36
CA ASN A 173 -20.53 1.91 -13.37
C ASN A 173 -21.26 2.51 -12.15
N ASP A 174 -22.51 2.92 -12.32
CA ASP A 174 -23.32 3.57 -11.26
C ASP A 174 -24.19 2.59 -10.48
N GLU A 175 -24.22 1.31 -10.88
CA GLU A 175 -24.94 0.27 -10.15
C GLU A 175 -24.37 0.06 -8.75
N ILE A 176 -25.25 -0.07 -7.77
CA ILE A 176 -24.88 -0.22 -6.36
C ILE A 176 -24.61 -1.67 -6.01
N VAL A 177 -23.51 -1.92 -5.34
CA VAL A 177 -23.14 -3.22 -4.77
C VAL A 177 -23.47 -3.21 -3.28
N ASP A 178 -24.46 -3.98 -2.87
CA ASP A 178 -24.92 -4.09 -1.47
C ASP A 178 -24.75 -5.50 -0.88
N LEU A 179 -24.30 -6.45 -1.69
CA LEU A 179 -24.16 -7.87 -1.33
C LEU A 179 -22.92 -8.21 -0.49
N ILE A 180 -21.97 -7.28 -0.35
CA ILE A 180 -20.75 -7.51 0.43
C ILE A 180 -20.96 -6.99 1.86
N PRO A 181 -20.87 -7.85 2.89
CA PRO A 181 -21.01 -7.41 4.27
C PRO A 181 -19.97 -6.35 4.66
N GLY A 182 -20.45 -5.24 5.19
CA GLY A 182 -19.62 -4.09 5.54
C GLY A 182 -19.49 -3.03 4.42
N PHE A 183 -19.98 -3.32 3.21
CA PHE A 183 -20.15 -2.31 2.17
C PHE A 183 -21.51 -1.63 2.29
N THR A 184 -21.51 -0.33 2.06
CA THR A 184 -22.77 0.45 2.00
C THR A 184 -22.72 1.34 0.77
N SER A 185 -23.62 1.09 -0.18
CA SER A 185 -23.80 1.93 -1.37
C SER A 185 -22.57 2.15 -2.25
N ILE A 186 -21.64 1.16 -2.31
CA ILE A 186 -20.52 1.23 -3.26
C ILE A 186 -21.04 1.01 -4.68
N ARG A 187 -20.49 1.75 -5.64
CA ARG A 187 -20.81 1.56 -7.06
C ARG A 187 -19.87 0.53 -7.70
N LEU A 188 -20.34 -0.19 -8.72
CA LEU A 188 -19.48 -1.10 -9.48
C LEU A 188 -18.24 -0.39 -10.06
N GLY A 189 -18.37 0.87 -10.48
CA GLY A 189 -17.26 1.70 -10.96
C GLY A 189 -16.23 2.08 -9.90
N ASP A 190 -16.54 1.92 -8.62
CA ASP A 190 -15.62 2.17 -7.50
C ASP A 190 -14.91 0.89 -7.03
N LEU A 191 -15.28 -0.29 -7.54
CA LEU A 191 -14.57 -1.54 -7.25
C LEU A 191 -13.18 -1.55 -7.88
N PRO A 192 -12.23 -2.35 -7.33
CA PRO A 192 -10.93 -2.53 -7.96
C PRO A 192 -11.06 -3.03 -9.39
N SER A 193 -10.22 -2.48 -10.28
CA SER A 193 -10.16 -2.94 -11.67
C SER A 193 -9.89 -4.45 -11.71
N GLY A 194 -10.60 -5.17 -12.57
CA GLY A 194 -10.47 -6.63 -12.70
C GLY A 194 -11.40 -7.43 -11.79
N VAL A 195 -12.17 -6.81 -10.89
CA VAL A 195 -13.25 -7.52 -10.18
C VAL A 195 -14.38 -7.85 -11.15
N ILE A 196 -14.94 -6.86 -11.83
CA ILE A 196 -16.00 -7.03 -12.84
C ILE A 196 -15.76 -6.16 -14.08
N LEU A 197 -15.10 -5.02 -13.92
CA LEU A 197 -14.79 -4.05 -14.99
C LEU A 197 -13.31 -4.11 -15.37
N GLY A 198 -13.01 -3.66 -16.60
CA GLY A 198 -11.65 -3.65 -17.15
C GLY A 198 -11.28 -4.94 -17.85
N ASP A 199 -9.98 -5.14 -18.09
CA ASP A 199 -9.41 -6.35 -18.68
C ASP A 199 -9.34 -7.48 -17.64
N LEU A 200 -10.30 -8.41 -17.70
CA LEU A 200 -10.43 -9.52 -16.75
C LEU A 200 -9.37 -10.61 -16.96
N ASP A 201 -8.66 -10.59 -18.08
CA ASP A 201 -7.57 -11.53 -18.39
C ASP A 201 -6.20 -10.97 -17.98
N SER A 202 -6.14 -9.70 -17.58
CA SER A 202 -4.90 -9.08 -17.11
C SER A 202 -4.37 -9.75 -15.83
N PRO A 203 -3.04 -9.70 -15.57
CA PRO A 203 -2.48 -10.17 -14.32
C PRO A 203 -3.12 -9.53 -13.09
N PHE A 204 -3.46 -8.25 -13.16
CA PHE A 204 -4.12 -7.52 -12.07
C PHE A 204 -5.60 -7.89 -11.84
N ALA A 205 -6.22 -8.62 -12.75
CA ALA A 205 -7.53 -9.22 -12.54
C ALA A 205 -7.40 -10.67 -12.05
N THR A 206 -6.53 -11.46 -12.70
CA THR A 206 -6.40 -12.90 -12.46
C THR A 206 -5.69 -13.23 -11.14
N MET A 207 -4.62 -12.49 -10.79
CA MET A 207 -3.91 -12.69 -9.50
C MET A 207 -4.81 -12.45 -8.29
N PRO A 208 -5.44 -11.25 -8.12
CA PRO A 208 -6.28 -11.00 -6.96
C PRO A 208 -7.50 -11.91 -6.90
N HIS A 209 -8.06 -12.32 -8.05
CA HIS A 209 -9.16 -13.29 -8.09
C HIS A 209 -8.72 -14.68 -7.58
N ARG A 210 -7.57 -15.21 -8.03
CA ARG A 210 -7.02 -16.47 -7.52
C ARG A 210 -6.67 -16.36 -6.04
N MET A 211 -6.07 -15.26 -5.64
CA MET A 211 -5.79 -14.94 -4.25
C MET A 211 -7.05 -14.97 -3.40
N GLY A 212 -8.12 -14.26 -3.79
CA GLY A 212 -9.38 -14.20 -3.06
C GLY A 212 -9.97 -15.58 -2.77
N ARG A 213 -9.85 -16.52 -3.73
CA ARG A 213 -10.27 -17.93 -3.57
C ARG A 213 -9.37 -18.74 -2.63
N THR A 214 -8.13 -18.32 -2.42
CA THR A 214 -7.13 -19.11 -1.72
C THR A 214 -6.90 -18.63 -0.28
N LEU A 215 -6.97 -17.32 -0.03
CA LEU A 215 -6.61 -16.71 1.25
C LEU A 215 -7.38 -17.24 2.46
N THR A 216 -8.62 -17.68 2.28
CA THR A 216 -9.41 -18.28 3.36
C THR A 216 -8.79 -19.57 3.93
N LYS A 217 -7.84 -20.19 3.19
CA LYS A 217 -7.09 -21.36 3.66
C LYS A 217 -5.83 -20.99 4.47
N ALA A 218 -5.45 -19.71 4.48
CA ALA A 218 -4.23 -19.29 5.17
C ALA A 218 -4.33 -19.53 6.68
N THR A 219 -3.20 -19.82 7.32
CA THR A 219 -3.09 -19.89 8.78
C THR A 219 -3.35 -18.52 9.38
N ALA A 220 -2.85 -17.46 8.72
CA ALA A 220 -3.16 -16.07 9.05
C ALA A 220 -3.16 -15.20 7.80
N VAL A 221 -4.07 -14.24 7.72
CA VAL A 221 -4.12 -13.16 6.74
C VAL A 221 -3.80 -11.85 7.46
N LEU A 222 -2.73 -11.23 7.02
CA LEU A 222 -2.23 -9.97 7.59
C LEU A 222 -2.62 -8.79 6.72
N ILE A 223 -2.91 -7.67 7.35
CA ILE A 223 -3.17 -6.43 6.64
C ILE A 223 -2.45 -5.25 7.32
N ASN A 224 -1.85 -4.38 6.50
CA ASN A 224 -1.36 -3.09 6.97
C ASN A 224 -2.54 -2.15 7.20
N SER A 225 -3.21 -2.28 8.34
CA SER A 225 -4.37 -1.50 8.78
C SER A 225 -4.53 -1.62 10.29
N PHE A 226 -5.55 -0.99 10.85
CA PHE A 226 -5.97 -1.14 12.25
C PHE A 226 -7.47 -1.41 12.30
N GLN A 227 -7.92 -2.22 13.26
CA GLN A 227 -9.28 -2.74 13.27
C GLN A 227 -10.35 -1.67 13.49
N GLU A 228 -9.98 -0.57 14.14
CA GLU A 228 -10.87 0.56 14.44
C GLU A 228 -11.18 1.41 13.20
N LEU A 229 -10.42 1.24 12.10
CA LEU A 229 -10.68 1.94 10.83
C LEU A 229 -11.97 1.44 10.18
N ASP A 230 -12.14 0.10 10.12
CA ASP A 230 -13.28 -0.57 9.49
C ASP A 230 -13.75 -1.77 10.33
N PRO A 231 -14.44 -1.55 11.48
CA PRO A 231 -14.85 -2.65 12.37
C PRO A 231 -15.77 -3.66 11.69
N GLY A 232 -16.65 -3.20 10.78
CA GLY A 232 -17.59 -4.05 10.04
C GLY A 232 -16.87 -4.99 9.09
N LEU A 233 -15.95 -4.47 8.28
CA LEU A 233 -15.14 -5.28 7.36
C LEU A 233 -14.20 -6.21 8.12
N THR A 234 -13.55 -5.73 9.18
CA THR A 234 -12.70 -6.56 10.04
C THR A 234 -13.47 -7.75 10.60
N LYS A 235 -14.70 -7.53 11.11
CA LYS A 235 -15.57 -8.60 11.63
C LYS A 235 -15.93 -9.63 10.53
N ASN A 236 -16.31 -9.16 9.34
CA ASN A 236 -16.62 -10.03 8.22
C ASN A 236 -15.42 -10.87 7.80
N LEU A 237 -14.26 -10.24 7.55
CA LEU A 237 -13.03 -10.93 7.14
C LEU A 237 -12.53 -11.91 8.21
N SER A 238 -12.68 -11.57 9.50
CA SER A 238 -12.36 -12.48 10.61
C SER A 238 -13.29 -13.70 10.69
N SER A 239 -14.49 -13.63 10.13
CA SER A 239 -15.38 -14.80 10.03
C SER A 239 -15.05 -15.73 8.86
N MET A 240 -14.29 -15.24 7.87
CA MET A 240 -13.91 -15.98 6.66
C MET A 240 -12.48 -16.54 6.71
N CYS A 241 -11.59 -15.89 7.44
CA CYS A 241 -10.18 -16.24 7.56
C CYS A 241 -9.88 -16.77 8.97
N ASN A 242 -9.02 -17.78 9.10
CA ASN A 242 -8.69 -18.37 10.40
C ASN A 242 -8.15 -17.35 11.41
N ASN A 243 -7.24 -16.50 10.97
CA ASN A 243 -6.69 -15.38 11.74
C ASN A 243 -6.57 -14.17 10.80
N PHE A 244 -7.51 -13.25 10.85
CA PHE A 244 -7.41 -11.97 10.14
C PHE A 244 -6.83 -10.92 11.09
N LEU A 245 -5.59 -10.47 10.81
CA LEU A 245 -4.80 -9.66 11.73
C LEU A 245 -4.48 -8.30 11.14
N ASN A 246 -5.07 -7.25 11.69
CA ASN A 246 -4.69 -5.86 11.44
C ASN A 246 -3.41 -5.55 12.24
N ILE A 247 -2.25 -5.37 11.57
CA ILE A 247 -0.93 -5.24 12.21
C ILE A 247 -0.23 -3.89 11.95
N GLY A 248 -0.94 -2.95 11.34
CA GLY A 248 -0.50 -1.60 10.99
C GLY A 248 -1.14 -0.51 11.87
N PRO A 249 -1.02 0.75 11.47
CA PRO A 249 -0.34 1.23 10.25
C PRO A 249 1.19 1.18 10.38
N PHE A 250 1.87 0.72 9.34
CA PHE A 250 3.33 0.55 9.40
C PHE A 250 4.09 1.87 9.44
N ASN A 251 3.57 2.93 8.84
CA ASN A 251 4.18 4.26 8.93
C ASN A 251 4.30 4.79 10.36
N LEU A 252 3.48 4.30 11.30
CA LEU A 252 3.56 4.69 12.72
C LEU A 252 4.48 3.81 13.57
N VAL A 253 4.95 2.68 13.03
CA VAL A 253 5.79 1.72 13.77
C VAL A 253 7.15 1.46 13.12
N SER A 254 7.41 2.07 11.96
CA SER A 254 8.68 2.01 11.24
C SER A 254 9.45 3.31 11.44
N SER A 255 10.77 3.22 11.56
CA SER A 255 11.60 4.43 11.58
C SER A 255 11.50 5.17 10.25
N PRO A 256 11.49 6.51 10.23
CA PRO A 256 11.54 7.30 9.00
C PRO A 256 12.80 6.91 8.22
N SER A 257 12.63 6.46 6.98
CA SER A 257 13.70 5.78 6.25
C SER A 257 14.60 6.68 5.41
N LYS A 258 14.29 7.97 5.24
CA LYS A 258 15.08 8.83 4.33
C LYS A 258 15.24 10.26 4.86
N GLN A 259 16.41 10.83 4.59
CA GLN A 259 16.71 12.22 4.88
C GLN A 259 15.94 13.17 3.94
N ASP A 260 15.67 14.38 4.39
CA ASP A 260 15.06 15.46 3.61
C ASP A 260 16.11 16.09 2.65
N GLU A 261 16.47 15.35 1.61
CA GLU A 261 17.49 15.73 0.63
C GLU A 261 17.18 17.05 -0.09
N PHE A 262 15.89 17.36 -0.25
CA PHE A 262 15.42 18.54 -0.99
C PHE A 262 14.95 19.68 -0.09
N SER A 263 15.25 19.65 1.20
CA SER A 263 14.87 20.70 2.17
C SER A 263 13.36 21.02 2.15
N CYS A 264 12.54 19.99 2.07
CA CYS A 264 11.08 20.13 2.07
C CYS A 264 10.58 20.66 3.40
N ILE A 265 11.11 20.14 4.51
CA ILE A 265 10.72 20.55 5.88
C ILE A 265 11.12 21.99 6.14
N THR A 266 12.36 22.38 5.79
CA THR A 266 12.81 23.77 5.92
C THR A 266 11.94 24.78 5.12
N TRP A 267 11.43 24.37 3.95
CA TRP A 267 10.51 25.19 3.20
C TRP A 267 9.14 25.29 3.89
N LEU A 268 8.64 24.17 4.44
CA LEU A 268 7.36 24.11 5.17
C LEU A 268 7.39 24.96 6.44
N ASP A 269 8.54 25.05 7.15
CA ASP A 269 8.72 25.87 8.35
C ASP A 269 8.38 27.36 8.10
N ASN A 270 8.49 27.81 6.85
CA ASN A 270 8.18 29.19 6.46
C ASN A 270 6.71 29.38 6.03
N GLN A 271 5.88 28.34 6.08
CA GLN A 271 4.49 28.39 5.68
C GLN A 271 3.54 28.50 6.89
N LYS A 272 2.34 29.02 6.64
CA LYS A 272 1.31 29.11 7.70
C LYS A 272 0.75 27.72 8.03
N PRO A 273 0.42 27.45 9.31
CA PRO A 273 -0.23 26.20 9.69
C PRO A 273 -1.49 25.91 8.86
N GLY A 274 -1.61 24.67 8.37
CA GLY A 274 -2.77 24.16 7.64
C GLY A 274 -3.05 24.84 6.29
N SER A 275 -2.06 25.53 5.69
CA SER A 275 -2.25 26.29 4.45
C SER A 275 -1.72 25.59 3.19
N VAL A 276 -0.83 24.61 3.33
CA VAL A 276 -0.09 24.02 2.22
C VAL A 276 -0.81 22.80 1.66
N ALA A 277 -0.92 22.71 0.33
CA ALA A 277 -1.28 21.50 -0.37
C ALA A 277 -0.01 20.66 -0.65
N TYR A 278 0.07 19.48 -0.04
CA TYR A 278 1.05 18.49 -0.47
C TYR A 278 0.48 17.68 -1.64
N ILE A 279 1.27 17.48 -2.71
CA ILE A 279 0.81 16.84 -3.94
C ILE A 279 1.76 15.70 -4.28
N SER A 280 1.23 14.46 -4.33
CA SER A 280 2.00 13.29 -4.73
C SER A 280 1.09 12.17 -5.24
N PHE A 281 1.43 11.62 -6.41
CA PHE A 281 0.69 10.52 -7.05
C PHE A 281 1.45 9.19 -6.99
N GLY A 282 2.42 9.08 -6.07
CA GLY A 282 3.29 7.92 -5.95
C GLY A 282 4.39 7.88 -7.02
N THR A 283 5.03 6.73 -7.18
CA THR A 283 6.22 6.58 -8.04
C THR A 283 5.92 5.98 -9.41
N LYS A 284 4.72 5.46 -9.64
CA LYS A 284 4.37 4.70 -10.86
C LYS A 284 3.49 5.45 -11.83
N PHE A 285 2.69 6.38 -11.35
CA PHE A 285 1.71 7.10 -12.15
C PHE A 285 1.87 8.61 -12.00
N SER A 286 1.55 9.32 -13.06
CA SER A 286 1.42 10.77 -13.09
C SER A 286 0.14 11.12 -13.84
N PRO A 287 -0.58 12.17 -13.45
CA PRO A 287 -1.69 12.68 -14.25
C PRO A 287 -1.25 12.98 -15.68
N PRO A 288 -2.15 12.86 -16.67
CA PRO A 288 -1.88 13.28 -18.04
C PRO A 288 -1.48 14.75 -18.12
N PRO A 289 -0.74 15.19 -19.16
CA PRO A 289 -0.26 16.56 -19.29
C PRO A 289 -1.32 17.65 -19.08
N HIS A 290 -2.52 17.47 -19.66
CA HIS A 290 -3.60 18.45 -19.51
C HIS A 290 -4.13 18.56 -18.07
N GLU A 291 -4.08 17.48 -17.30
CA GLU A 291 -4.45 17.52 -15.88
C GLU A 291 -3.36 18.18 -15.02
N LEU A 292 -2.08 18.00 -15.36
CA LEU A 292 -0.98 18.71 -14.70
C LEU A 292 -1.09 20.22 -14.91
N VAL A 293 -1.43 20.64 -16.12
CA VAL A 293 -1.71 22.06 -16.44
C VAL A 293 -2.89 22.59 -15.60
N ALA A 294 -4.00 21.86 -15.60
CA ALA A 294 -5.20 22.27 -14.86
C ALA A 294 -4.96 22.40 -13.34
N LEU A 295 -4.19 21.46 -12.76
CA LEU A 295 -3.81 21.50 -11.35
C LEU A 295 -2.88 22.69 -11.05
N ALA A 296 -1.87 22.94 -11.89
CA ALA A 296 -0.98 24.08 -11.75
C ALA A 296 -1.74 25.42 -11.81
N GLU A 297 -2.62 25.60 -12.81
CA GLU A 297 -3.45 26.78 -12.95
C GLU A 297 -4.41 27.00 -11.78
N ALA A 298 -4.93 25.91 -11.18
CA ALA A 298 -5.80 26.01 -10.00
C ALA A 298 -5.01 26.47 -8.76
N LEU A 299 -3.80 25.97 -8.56
CA LEU A 299 -2.92 26.40 -7.45
C LEU A 299 -2.56 27.89 -7.54
N GLU A 300 -2.26 28.39 -8.76
CA GLU A 300 -2.01 29.82 -8.99
C GLU A 300 -3.28 30.66 -8.76
N ALA A 301 -4.43 30.22 -9.30
CA ALA A 301 -5.68 30.95 -9.17
C ALA A 301 -6.16 31.08 -7.72
N THR A 302 -6.00 30.01 -6.92
CA THR A 302 -6.37 29.99 -5.50
C THR A 302 -5.29 30.58 -4.59
N LYS A 303 -4.08 30.83 -5.11
CA LYS A 303 -2.89 31.22 -4.34
C LYS A 303 -2.60 30.25 -3.18
N THR A 304 -2.90 28.98 -3.38
CA THR A 304 -2.65 27.91 -2.39
C THR A 304 -1.16 27.59 -2.37
N PRO A 305 -0.44 27.74 -1.25
CA PRO A 305 0.93 27.28 -1.14
C PRO A 305 0.99 25.75 -1.37
N PHE A 306 2.03 25.27 -2.07
CA PHE A 306 2.11 23.85 -2.37
C PHE A 306 3.52 23.29 -2.34
N LEU A 307 3.63 22.04 -1.91
CA LEU A 307 4.79 21.18 -2.08
C LEU A 307 4.41 20.03 -3.02
N TRP A 308 5.04 19.96 -4.19
CA TRP A 308 4.70 18.96 -5.21
C TRP A 308 5.87 18.00 -5.46
N SER A 309 5.67 16.73 -5.10
CA SER A 309 6.60 15.66 -5.43
C SER A 309 6.21 15.05 -6.78
N ILE A 310 7.02 15.28 -7.82
CA ILE A 310 6.74 14.84 -9.19
C ILE A 310 8.05 14.48 -9.93
N ASN A 311 7.98 13.50 -10.82
CA ASN A 311 9.11 13.15 -11.66
C ASN A 311 9.54 14.35 -12.52
N LYS A 312 10.85 14.61 -12.60
CA LYS A 312 11.44 15.72 -13.34
C LYS A 312 11.00 15.77 -14.80
N ASP A 313 10.82 14.63 -15.46
CA ASP A 313 10.35 14.56 -16.85
C ASP A 313 8.93 15.11 -17.03
N SER A 314 8.12 15.15 -15.98
CA SER A 314 6.76 15.68 -16.01
C SER A 314 6.72 17.21 -15.89
N GLU A 315 7.79 17.86 -15.41
CA GLU A 315 7.88 19.32 -15.26
C GLU A 315 7.73 20.07 -16.61
N ARG A 316 8.13 19.44 -17.71
CA ARG A 316 7.97 19.98 -19.08
C ARG A 316 6.52 20.24 -19.49
N HIS A 317 5.57 19.69 -18.75
CA HIS A 317 4.14 19.82 -19.04
C HIS A 317 3.48 20.96 -18.26
N PHE A 318 4.20 21.62 -17.36
CA PHE A 318 3.66 22.77 -16.63
C PHE A 318 3.46 23.98 -17.55
N PRO A 319 2.53 24.88 -17.21
CA PRO A 319 2.38 26.16 -17.92
C PRO A 319 3.68 26.94 -17.98
N LEU A 320 3.90 27.65 -19.09
CA LEU A 320 5.08 28.49 -19.25
C LEU A 320 5.20 29.53 -18.13
N GLY A 321 6.35 29.60 -17.48
CA GLY A 321 6.60 30.52 -16.37
C GLY A 321 6.07 30.07 -15.00
N PHE A 322 5.36 28.93 -14.91
CA PHE A 322 4.79 28.43 -13.67
C PHE A 322 5.86 28.18 -12.59
N LEU A 323 6.96 27.49 -12.99
CA LEU A 323 8.05 27.16 -12.07
C LEU A 323 8.72 28.42 -11.52
N GLU A 324 9.06 29.34 -12.42
CA GLU A 324 9.74 30.59 -12.06
C GLU A 324 8.88 31.47 -11.16
N THR A 325 7.61 31.64 -11.54
CA THR A 325 6.68 32.52 -10.81
C THR A 325 6.38 31.98 -9.42
N THR A 326 6.08 30.68 -9.30
CA THR A 326 5.71 30.06 -8.02
C THR A 326 6.89 29.94 -7.07
N THR A 327 8.11 29.70 -7.58
CA THR A 327 9.33 29.67 -6.77
C THR A 327 9.73 31.08 -6.31
N ALA A 328 9.71 32.07 -7.20
CA ALA A 328 10.10 33.45 -6.87
C ALA A 328 9.17 34.08 -5.82
N ASN A 329 7.87 33.75 -5.86
CA ASN A 329 6.88 34.25 -4.91
C ASN A 329 6.79 33.42 -3.63
N GLY A 330 7.58 32.34 -3.49
CA GLY A 330 7.53 31.42 -2.35
C GLY A 330 6.23 30.61 -2.24
N LEU A 331 5.39 30.63 -3.31
CA LEU A 331 4.09 29.96 -3.34
C LEU A 331 4.26 28.45 -3.48
N GLY A 332 5.24 27.98 -4.24
CA GLY A 332 5.43 26.55 -4.56
C GLY A 332 6.84 26.07 -4.36
N LYS A 333 6.95 24.78 -3.99
CA LYS A 333 8.17 24.00 -4.02
C LYS A 333 7.90 22.70 -4.79
N ILE A 334 8.69 22.44 -5.83
CA ILE A 334 8.60 21.24 -6.65
C ILE A 334 9.88 20.42 -6.48
N VAL A 335 9.74 19.14 -6.23
CA VAL A 335 10.84 18.22 -5.92
C VAL A 335 10.63 16.88 -6.62
N PRO A 336 11.71 16.18 -7.01
CA PRO A 336 11.58 14.85 -7.62
C PRO A 336 11.15 13.80 -6.60
N TRP A 337 11.40 14.05 -5.31
CA TRP A 337 11.02 13.18 -4.21
C TRP A 337 10.90 13.98 -2.91
N ALA A 338 9.97 13.56 -2.02
CA ALA A 338 9.80 14.16 -0.70
C ALA A 338 9.67 13.06 0.38
N PRO A 339 10.14 13.30 1.62
CA PRO A 339 9.95 12.38 2.75
C PRO A 339 8.48 12.46 3.21
N GLN A 340 7.57 11.77 2.48
CA GLN A 340 6.11 11.93 2.54
C GLN A 340 5.54 11.88 3.97
N VAL A 341 5.98 10.93 4.80
CA VAL A 341 5.51 10.83 6.19
C VAL A 341 5.85 12.09 6.98
N GLN A 342 7.10 12.54 6.92
CA GLN A 342 7.56 13.76 7.62
C GLN A 342 6.85 15.02 7.10
N VAL A 343 6.64 15.08 5.77
CA VAL A 343 5.90 16.18 5.13
C VAL A 343 4.45 16.20 5.63
N LEU A 344 3.76 15.07 5.63
CA LEU A 344 2.36 14.98 6.09
C LEU A 344 2.21 15.32 7.58
N GLU A 345 3.18 14.95 8.41
CA GLU A 345 3.20 15.27 9.85
C GLU A 345 3.48 16.75 10.13
N HIS A 346 3.92 17.52 9.13
CA HIS A 346 4.27 18.92 9.31
C HIS A 346 3.02 19.79 9.47
N VAL A 347 3.03 20.67 10.48
CA VAL A 347 1.87 21.55 10.84
C VAL A 347 1.37 22.46 9.71
N ALA A 348 2.21 22.79 8.74
CA ALA A 348 1.83 23.64 7.60
C ALA A 348 0.92 22.91 6.60
N ILE A 349 0.90 21.57 6.58
CA ILE A 349 0.09 20.81 5.61
C ILE A 349 -1.39 20.86 6.00
N GLY A 350 -2.21 21.35 5.07
CA GLY A 350 -3.66 21.45 5.21
C GLY A 350 -4.43 20.43 4.39
N VAL A 351 -3.85 19.92 3.30
CA VAL A 351 -4.48 18.95 2.41
C VAL A 351 -3.43 18.10 1.68
N PHE A 352 -3.76 16.84 1.43
CA PHE A 352 -2.97 15.94 0.59
C PHE A 352 -3.71 15.63 -0.71
N VAL A 353 -3.17 16.08 -1.84
CA VAL A 353 -3.66 15.75 -3.18
C VAL A 353 -2.99 14.45 -3.62
N THR A 354 -3.76 13.37 -3.72
CA THR A 354 -3.21 12.02 -3.82
C THR A 354 -3.94 11.14 -4.82
N HIS A 355 -3.27 10.09 -5.27
CA HIS A 355 -3.88 9.00 -6.05
C HIS A 355 -4.67 8.00 -5.21
N SER A 356 -4.72 8.16 -3.90
CA SER A 356 -5.41 7.27 -2.95
C SER A 356 -4.87 5.82 -2.90
N GLY A 357 -3.58 5.61 -3.20
CA GLY A 357 -2.92 4.34 -2.90
C GLY A 357 -2.93 4.07 -1.41
N TRP A 358 -3.10 2.79 -1.00
CA TRP A 358 -3.37 2.42 0.39
C TRP A 358 -2.37 2.98 1.41
N ASN A 359 -1.06 2.89 1.13
CA ASN A 359 -0.05 3.44 2.04
C ASN A 359 -0.21 4.96 2.21
N SER A 360 -0.47 5.69 1.12
CA SER A 360 -0.70 7.13 1.18
C SER A 360 -1.95 7.51 1.98
N VAL A 361 -3.01 6.69 1.90
CA VAL A 361 -4.21 6.87 2.72
C VAL A 361 -3.88 6.69 4.20
N LEU A 362 -3.15 5.63 4.57
CA LEU A 362 -2.74 5.38 5.95
C LEU A 362 -1.79 6.45 6.50
N GLU A 363 -0.86 6.93 5.69
CA GLU A 363 0.07 8.01 6.06
C GLU A 363 -0.70 9.32 6.30
N SER A 364 -1.68 9.63 5.46
CA SER A 364 -2.56 10.78 5.62
C SER A 364 -3.42 10.68 6.89
N ILE A 365 -4.01 9.50 7.18
CA ILE A 365 -4.76 9.24 8.40
C ILE A 365 -3.84 9.38 9.63
N GLY A 366 -2.66 8.76 9.61
CA GLY A 366 -1.69 8.82 10.70
C GLY A 366 -1.23 10.25 11.01
N ALA A 367 -1.16 11.10 10.00
CA ALA A 367 -0.84 12.50 10.14
C ALA A 367 -2.05 13.40 10.48
N GLY A 368 -3.28 12.94 10.18
CA GLY A 368 -4.51 13.72 10.38
C GLY A 368 -4.73 14.76 9.29
N VAL A 369 -4.29 14.52 8.05
CA VAL A 369 -4.38 15.44 6.92
C VAL A 369 -5.51 15.03 5.98
N PRO A 370 -6.53 15.86 5.72
CA PRO A 370 -7.60 15.56 4.77
C PRO A 370 -7.07 15.41 3.33
N MET A 371 -7.80 14.65 2.49
CA MET A 371 -7.36 14.30 1.14
C MET A 371 -8.23 14.90 0.03
N ILE A 372 -7.58 15.21 -1.11
CA ILE A 372 -8.23 15.34 -2.43
C ILE A 372 -7.76 14.16 -3.27
N CYS A 373 -8.70 13.34 -3.69
CA CYS A 373 -8.43 12.03 -4.28
C CYS A 373 -8.65 12.02 -5.80
N ARG A 374 -7.63 11.58 -6.55
CA ARG A 374 -7.69 11.31 -7.99
C ARG A 374 -7.15 9.89 -8.26
N PRO A 375 -8.01 8.87 -8.21
CA PRO A 375 -7.60 7.48 -8.44
C PRO A 375 -7.25 7.22 -9.92
N PHE A 376 -6.31 6.31 -10.17
CA PHE A 376 -5.91 5.87 -11.51
C PHE A 376 -6.29 4.41 -11.76
N ILE A 377 -5.84 3.49 -10.89
CA ILE A 377 -5.95 2.03 -11.11
C ILE A 377 -6.04 1.25 -9.78
N GLY A 378 -6.27 -0.05 -9.91
CA GLY A 378 -6.18 -1.02 -8.81
C GLY A 378 -7.21 -0.77 -7.72
N ASP A 379 -6.75 -0.69 -6.48
CA ASP A 379 -7.55 -0.43 -5.29
C ASP A 379 -7.85 1.07 -5.05
N GLN A 380 -7.28 1.98 -5.85
CA GLN A 380 -7.41 3.41 -5.63
C GLN A 380 -8.86 3.94 -5.72
N PRO A 381 -9.72 3.47 -6.66
CA PRO A 381 -11.12 3.89 -6.70
C PRO A 381 -11.90 3.52 -5.45
N ILE A 382 -11.74 2.29 -4.93
CA ILE A 382 -12.44 1.86 -3.72
C ILE A 382 -11.89 2.57 -2.47
N ASN A 383 -10.59 2.83 -2.40
CA ASN A 383 -9.98 3.63 -1.34
C ASN A 383 -10.53 5.07 -1.36
N THR A 384 -10.67 5.67 -2.56
CA THR A 384 -11.27 6.99 -2.74
C THR A 384 -12.71 7.03 -2.25
N TRP A 385 -13.49 5.98 -2.55
CA TRP A 385 -14.87 5.86 -2.07
C TRP A 385 -14.91 5.79 -0.53
N MET A 386 -14.00 5.00 0.10
CA MET A 386 -13.88 4.95 1.56
C MET A 386 -13.56 6.31 2.15
N VAL A 387 -12.57 7.02 1.58
CA VAL A 387 -12.14 8.36 2.02
C VAL A 387 -13.30 9.36 1.97
N GLU A 388 -14.08 9.36 0.88
CA GLU A 388 -15.12 10.36 0.65
C GLU A 388 -16.44 9.98 1.35
N ARG A 389 -16.91 8.73 1.18
CA ARG A 389 -18.28 8.34 1.53
C ARG A 389 -18.40 7.65 2.88
N VAL A 390 -17.41 6.84 3.25
CA VAL A 390 -17.49 6.08 4.50
C VAL A 390 -16.86 6.86 5.65
N TRP A 391 -15.62 7.28 5.48
CA TRP A 391 -14.93 8.02 6.54
C TRP A 391 -15.19 9.53 6.49
N GLY A 392 -15.53 10.06 5.33
CA GLY A 392 -15.80 11.49 5.14
C GLY A 392 -14.60 12.39 5.48
N ILE A 393 -13.38 11.93 5.20
CA ILE A 393 -12.11 12.59 5.53
C ILE A 393 -11.44 13.25 4.32
N GLY A 394 -12.07 13.22 3.17
CA GLY A 394 -11.58 13.81 1.93
C GLY A 394 -12.69 14.02 0.91
N VAL A 395 -12.28 14.38 -0.30
CA VAL A 395 -13.16 14.56 -1.45
C VAL A 395 -12.54 13.90 -2.67
N ARG A 396 -13.38 13.37 -3.57
CA ARG A 396 -12.97 12.96 -4.91
C ARG A 396 -12.94 14.17 -5.83
N ILE A 397 -11.97 14.23 -6.73
CA ILE A 397 -11.98 15.25 -7.78
C ILE A 397 -13.19 15.06 -8.69
N GLU A 398 -13.90 16.15 -8.96
CA GLU A 398 -15.12 16.14 -9.77
C GLU A 398 -14.84 15.61 -11.18
N GLY A 399 -15.69 14.72 -11.69
CA GLY A 399 -15.52 14.08 -13.00
C GLY A 399 -14.34 13.12 -13.09
N GLY A 400 -13.62 12.86 -11.98
CA GLY A 400 -12.51 11.91 -11.93
C GLY A 400 -11.20 12.39 -12.55
N ASN A 401 -11.15 13.61 -13.10
CA ASN A 401 -9.97 14.22 -13.74
C ASN A 401 -9.78 15.64 -13.23
N PHE A 402 -8.53 16.10 -13.14
CA PHE A 402 -8.27 17.49 -12.78
C PHE A 402 -8.71 18.42 -13.91
N THR A 403 -9.61 19.33 -13.58
CA THR A 403 -9.93 20.54 -14.33
C THR A 403 -9.59 21.74 -13.44
N LYS A 404 -9.27 22.90 -14.01
CA LYS A 404 -8.97 24.10 -13.22
C LYS A 404 -10.10 24.41 -12.22
N LEU A 405 -11.35 24.44 -12.70
CA LEU A 405 -12.51 24.78 -11.86
C LEU A 405 -12.77 23.72 -10.78
N GLY A 406 -12.79 22.44 -11.15
CA GLY A 406 -12.99 21.32 -10.21
C GLY A 406 -11.89 21.24 -9.15
N THR A 407 -10.64 21.55 -9.53
CA THR A 407 -9.52 21.60 -8.58
C THR A 407 -9.62 22.79 -7.63
N CYS A 408 -9.96 23.98 -8.12
CA CYS A 408 -10.21 25.14 -7.27
C CYS A 408 -11.30 24.83 -6.24
N HIS A 409 -12.41 24.24 -6.69
CA HIS A 409 -13.52 23.85 -5.82
C HIS A 409 -13.10 22.81 -4.76
N ALA A 410 -12.34 21.79 -5.16
CA ALA A 410 -11.84 20.78 -4.21
C ALA A 410 -10.89 21.38 -3.15
N LEU A 411 -9.98 22.28 -3.56
CA LEU A 411 -9.09 23.00 -2.63
C LEU A 411 -9.89 23.88 -1.65
N GLU A 412 -10.90 24.61 -2.15
CA GLU A 412 -11.78 25.41 -1.32
C GLU A 412 -12.56 24.53 -0.33
N GLN A 413 -13.16 23.44 -0.77
CA GLN A 413 -13.92 22.51 0.08
C GLN A 413 -13.09 21.94 1.25
N VAL A 414 -11.78 21.76 1.07
CA VAL A 414 -10.92 21.12 2.10
C VAL A 414 -10.20 22.15 2.95
N LEU A 415 -9.74 23.27 2.36
CA LEU A 415 -8.91 24.27 3.05
C LEU A 415 -9.72 25.40 3.69
N SER A 416 -11.00 25.59 3.31
CA SER A 416 -11.85 26.63 3.88
C SER A 416 -12.05 26.46 5.40
N ALA A 417 -12.60 27.51 6.02
CA ALA A 417 -12.97 27.50 7.43
C ALA A 417 -14.46 27.11 7.66
N ASP A 418 -15.14 26.61 6.64
CA ASP A 418 -16.55 26.25 6.72
C ASP A 418 -16.82 25.00 7.58
N ALA A 419 -18.10 24.75 7.89
CA ALA A 419 -18.52 23.63 8.72
C ALA A 419 -18.16 22.26 8.11
N SER A 420 -18.17 22.13 6.78
CA SER A 420 -17.85 20.89 6.09
C SER A 420 -16.37 20.53 6.19
N SER A 421 -15.49 21.52 5.94
CA SER A 421 -14.04 21.36 6.13
C SER A 421 -13.69 21.06 7.58
N LYS A 422 -14.30 21.77 8.54
CA LYS A 422 -14.12 21.52 9.96
C LYS A 422 -14.53 20.09 10.34
N GLY A 423 -15.68 19.62 9.87
CA GLY A 423 -16.13 18.25 10.11
C GLY A 423 -15.21 17.20 9.53
N ARG A 424 -14.56 17.44 8.36
CA ARG A 424 -13.53 16.54 7.81
C ARG A 424 -12.31 16.45 8.72
N LYS A 425 -11.82 17.61 9.20
CA LYS A 425 -10.67 17.69 10.11
C LYS A 425 -10.94 16.98 11.44
N GLU A 426 -12.15 17.12 11.98
CA GLU A 426 -12.57 16.40 13.19
C GLU A 426 -12.59 14.87 12.98
N ARG A 427 -13.18 14.40 11.87
CA ARG A 427 -13.22 12.96 11.56
C ARG A 427 -11.84 12.35 11.32
N ILE A 428 -10.99 13.01 10.54
CA ILE A 428 -9.63 12.46 10.33
C ILE A 428 -8.79 12.56 11.60
N GLY A 429 -8.99 13.57 12.45
CA GLY A 429 -8.38 13.66 13.77
C GLY A 429 -8.75 12.47 14.66
N ALA A 430 -10.04 12.09 14.68
CA ALA A 430 -10.49 10.90 15.41
C ALA A 430 -9.86 9.60 14.88
N LEU A 431 -9.74 9.45 13.55
CA LEU A 431 -9.06 8.29 12.93
C LEU A 431 -7.56 8.28 13.22
N LYS A 432 -6.90 9.43 13.23
CA LYS A 432 -5.51 9.57 13.69
C LYS A 432 -5.34 9.05 15.10
N ASP A 433 -6.19 9.48 16.03
CA ASP A 433 -6.14 9.04 17.42
C ASP A 433 -6.35 7.53 17.55
N HIS A 434 -7.26 6.94 16.77
CA HIS A 434 -7.47 5.49 16.73
C HIS A 434 -6.22 4.77 16.19
N ALA A 435 -5.63 5.25 15.08
CA ALA A 435 -4.42 4.67 14.50
C ALA A 435 -3.25 4.67 15.50
N HIS A 436 -3.01 5.80 16.18
CA HIS A 436 -1.96 5.91 17.19
C HIS A 436 -2.22 5.02 18.42
N LYS A 437 -3.47 4.89 18.86
CA LYS A 437 -3.85 3.97 19.95
C LYS A 437 -3.66 2.51 19.55
N ALA A 438 -4.01 2.13 18.32
CA ALA A 438 -3.87 0.76 17.84
C ALA A 438 -2.42 0.26 17.86
N VAL A 439 -1.45 1.12 17.59
CA VAL A 439 -0.01 0.79 17.64
C VAL A 439 0.65 1.14 18.97
N GLY A 440 -0.08 1.73 19.89
CA GLY A 440 0.40 2.04 21.25
C GLY A 440 0.46 0.81 22.15
N PRO A 441 0.98 0.97 23.39
CA PRO A 441 0.99 -0.10 24.37
C PRO A 441 -0.42 -0.69 24.57
N ASN A 442 -0.55 -2.03 24.45
CA ASN A 442 -1.82 -2.78 24.53
C ASN A 442 -2.83 -2.46 23.41
N GLY A 443 -2.43 -1.75 22.35
CA GLY A 443 -3.28 -1.49 21.20
C GLY A 443 -3.58 -2.75 20.40
N SER A 444 -4.68 -2.69 19.63
CA SER A 444 -5.18 -3.83 18.83
C SER A 444 -4.15 -4.38 17.84
N SER A 445 -3.42 -3.51 17.17
CA SER A 445 -2.39 -3.90 16.20
C SER A 445 -1.16 -4.54 16.86
N ILE A 446 -0.81 -4.14 18.07
CA ILE A 446 0.27 -4.77 18.84
C ILE A 446 -0.15 -6.16 19.34
N GLN A 447 -1.40 -6.33 19.81
CA GLN A 447 -1.92 -7.64 20.17
C GLN A 447 -1.94 -8.60 18.98
N ASN A 448 -2.39 -8.12 17.81
CA ASN A 448 -2.39 -8.90 16.57
C ASN A 448 -0.96 -9.24 16.12
N PHE A 449 -0.01 -8.32 16.26
CA PHE A 449 1.40 -8.59 15.97
C PHE A 449 1.98 -9.67 16.91
N ASN A 450 1.63 -9.67 18.20
CA ASN A 450 2.04 -10.71 19.13
C ASN A 450 1.44 -12.08 18.77
N THR A 451 0.18 -12.12 18.31
CA THR A 451 -0.43 -13.33 17.74
C THR A 451 0.36 -13.84 16.54
N LEU A 452 0.75 -12.94 15.61
CA LEU A 452 1.60 -13.28 14.49
C LEU A 452 2.97 -13.84 14.92
N VAL A 453 3.60 -13.24 15.91
CA VAL A 453 4.85 -13.75 16.51
C VAL A 453 4.65 -15.19 17.02
N GLY A 454 3.52 -15.48 17.68
CA GLY A 454 3.16 -16.84 18.10
C GLY A 454 3.09 -17.81 16.91
N VAL A 455 2.41 -17.46 15.82
CA VAL A 455 2.35 -18.29 14.60
C VAL A 455 3.74 -18.55 14.03
N VAL A 456 4.55 -17.52 13.87
CA VAL A 456 5.90 -17.62 13.28
C VAL A 456 6.84 -18.43 14.16
N THR A 457 6.75 -18.30 15.49
CA THR A 457 7.58 -19.06 16.43
C THR A 457 7.03 -20.44 16.76
N GLY A 458 5.81 -20.77 16.30
CA GLY A 458 5.13 -22.05 16.61
C GLY A 458 4.78 -22.19 18.09
N ALA A 459 4.69 -21.08 18.83
CA ALA A 459 4.09 -21.08 20.15
C ALA A 459 2.60 -21.41 19.98
N THR A 460 2.09 -22.36 20.73
CA THR A 460 0.66 -22.73 20.72
C THR A 460 -0.16 -21.48 21.07
N LEU A 461 -1.06 -21.05 20.16
CA LEU A 461 -2.00 -19.96 20.39
C LEU A 461 -3.01 -20.34 21.47
#